data_c77b376f794097cb20eb53709cd0030e
#
_entry.id   c77b376f794097cb20eb53709cd0030e
#
_cell.length_a   1.000
_cell.length_b   1.000
_cell.length_c   1.000
_cell.angle_alpha   90.00
_cell.angle_beta   90.00
_cell.angle_gamma   90.00
#
_symmetry.space_group_name_H-M   'P 1'
#
loop_
_entity.id
_entity.type
_entity.pdbx_description
1 polymer ?
#
loop_
_entity_poly.entity_id
_entity_poly.type
_entity_poly.pdbx_seq_one_letter_code
_entity_poly.pdbx_strand_id
1 'polypeptide(L)'
;VRVEALVSQQDILNLAKEGDPRAIAFLIGQALESFGVTAKASRENDSLHLLLEAEQLPAEEACLRVAVKGLERLQPNNVYSLTVYGRRAGQQLPAWTQKVELKKRQTPAPVSAEISASAAVAATLPASPIPVTLPKLETTQNVTTAPPQIPEKSQPKPPQIPTPKPTNQRQQKPSPQPELAGTKTKKTRLSTRALSLILVPIFGFVLASQLYKSSSTATNNPLTSKPAVQKANSTPVPAPAAKPLPAPKSPSAATKKPAAVPATVSIKAVGDMIPGTNYPYNKLPAKKELLLESVKPYLKGADILFGNFESTMTDYPYSSKAGGGRMLFAFRTPPSYAKIFKDVGFDILSIANNHSYDFNEQGFKDTIKNIDSNGMKAVGKRDQIVYQNVKGVNFAFIGFSNYGEVHNSLLELKAGAEVVKKAKQNADIVVISVHAGAEGTGALNVRNKNELFYGENRGNMVLFSRTMIDAGADLILGHGPHVPRAMELYKGKLVAYSLGNFLGYRTLSTAGALGQSLILDVKMTPQGDFVSGKIIPIQLDGRGVPAVDNNFRSVGLIGRLTKSDFPNSGLTIDDKGQIVKKSK
;
A
#
# COMPACT_ATOMS: atom_id res chain seq x y z
N VAL A 1 -21.71 17.09 -13.82
CA VAL A 1 -20.43 16.54 -13.36
C VAL A 1 -20.24 17.06 -11.95
N ARG A 2 -20.61 16.27 -10.93
CA ARG A 2 -20.36 16.60 -9.52
C ARG A 2 -18.94 16.17 -9.19
N VAL A 3 -18.13 17.10 -8.75
CA VAL A 3 -16.86 16.87 -8.05
C VAL A 3 -17.27 16.40 -6.64
N GLU A 4 -17.26 15.09 -6.39
CA GLU A 4 -17.28 14.56 -5.04
C GLU A 4 -15.89 14.79 -4.46
N ALA A 5 -15.83 15.66 -3.44
CA ALA A 5 -14.61 15.95 -2.72
C ALA A 5 -14.07 14.65 -2.11
N LEU A 6 -12.79 14.37 -2.31
CA LEU A 6 -12.04 13.31 -1.66
C LEU A 6 -12.08 13.54 -0.15
N VAL A 7 -12.82 12.69 0.57
CA VAL A 7 -12.89 12.71 2.04
C VAL A 7 -11.64 12.00 2.56
N SER A 8 -10.72 12.75 3.14
CA SER A 8 -9.52 12.16 3.78
C SER A 8 -9.90 11.33 5.00
N GLN A 9 -9.02 10.45 5.45
CA GLN A 9 -9.24 9.69 6.69
C GLN A 9 -9.39 10.62 7.91
N GLN A 10 -8.72 11.77 7.88
CA GLN A 10 -8.88 12.82 8.87
C GLN A 10 -10.30 13.43 8.80
N ASP A 11 -10.85 13.60 7.60
CA ASP A 11 -12.22 14.11 7.42
C ASP A 11 -13.24 13.10 7.92
N ILE A 12 -13.03 11.79 7.68
CA ILE A 12 -13.88 10.73 8.26
C ILE A 12 -13.84 10.77 9.79
N LEU A 13 -12.66 10.93 10.37
CA LEU A 13 -12.51 11.05 11.82
C LEU A 13 -13.17 12.32 12.35
N ASN A 14 -13.05 13.45 11.64
CA ASN A 14 -13.70 14.71 11.98
C ASN A 14 -15.22 14.58 11.88
N LEU A 15 -15.73 14.04 10.76
CA LEU A 15 -17.16 13.74 10.59
C LEU A 15 -17.68 12.79 11.68
N ALA A 16 -16.92 11.77 12.02
CA ALA A 16 -17.30 10.84 13.08
C ALA A 16 -17.32 11.54 14.46
N LYS A 17 -16.40 12.45 14.76
CA LYS A 17 -16.42 13.30 15.95
C LYS A 17 -17.59 14.30 15.95
N GLU A 18 -18.01 14.78 14.81
CA GLU A 18 -19.19 15.60 14.62
C GLU A 18 -20.50 14.80 14.81
N GLY A 19 -20.40 13.47 14.88
CA GLY A 19 -21.53 12.57 15.10
C GLY A 19 -22.17 12.08 13.80
N ASP A 20 -21.48 12.14 12.66
CA ASP A 20 -21.97 11.56 11.41
C ASP A 20 -22.06 10.03 11.54
N PRO A 21 -23.25 9.43 11.38
CA PRO A 21 -23.44 8.00 11.62
C PRO A 21 -22.71 7.12 10.60
N ARG A 22 -22.52 7.58 9.37
CA ARG A 22 -21.84 6.81 8.32
C ARG A 22 -20.35 6.75 8.58
N ALA A 23 -19.76 7.86 9.02
CA ALA A 23 -18.35 7.91 9.40
C ALA A 23 -18.08 7.05 10.64
N ILE A 24 -19.00 7.07 11.64
CA ILE A 24 -18.91 6.20 12.83
C ILE A 24 -19.04 4.73 12.44
N ALA A 25 -20.04 4.36 11.62
CA ALA A 25 -20.22 2.99 11.15
C ALA A 25 -18.99 2.48 10.39
N PHE A 26 -18.42 3.33 9.57
CA PHE A 26 -17.20 3.03 8.84
C PHE A 26 -16.03 2.68 9.80
N LEU A 27 -15.77 3.51 10.82
CA LEU A 27 -14.70 3.27 11.78
C LEU A 27 -14.92 2.00 12.63
N ILE A 28 -16.16 1.73 13.03
CA ILE A 28 -16.51 0.52 13.81
C ILE A 28 -16.45 -0.72 12.90
N GLY A 29 -16.94 -0.63 11.66
CA GLY A 29 -16.85 -1.71 10.67
C GLY A 29 -15.41 -2.13 10.40
N GLN A 30 -14.52 -1.15 10.24
CA GLN A 30 -13.08 -1.40 10.15
C GLN A 30 -12.54 -2.19 11.36
N ALA A 31 -12.94 -1.82 12.57
CA ALA A 31 -12.46 -2.49 13.78
C ALA A 31 -12.97 -3.94 13.90
N LEU A 32 -14.04 -4.28 13.19
CA LEU A 32 -14.70 -5.59 13.21
C LEU A 32 -14.44 -6.40 11.91
N GLU A 33 -13.75 -5.83 10.93
CA GLU A 33 -13.51 -6.45 9.62
C GLU A 33 -12.77 -7.79 9.72
N SER A 34 -11.83 -7.92 10.64
CA SER A 34 -11.10 -9.18 10.89
C SER A 34 -12.01 -10.32 11.39
N PHE A 35 -13.21 -9.99 11.84
CA PHE A 35 -14.25 -10.94 12.24
C PHE A 35 -15.31 -11.15 11.15
N GLY A 36 -15.11 -10.57 9.97
CA GLY A 36 -16.06 -10.64 8.85
C GLY A 36 -17.36 -9.85 9.10
N VAL A 37 -17.34 -8.88 10.03
CA VAL A 37 -18.51 -8.09 10.40
C VAL A 37 -18.49 -6.76 9.66
N THR A 38 -19.59 -6.44 8.97
CA THR A 38 -19.86 -5.13 8.38
C THR A 38 -20.73 -4.29 9.31
N ALA A 39 -20.57 -2.96 9.25
CA ALA A 39 -21.34 -2.03 10.08
C ALA A 39 -22.07 -1.00 9.24
N LYS A 40 -23.31 -0.68 9.63
CA LYS A 40 -24.12 0.42 9.10
C LYS A 40 -24.69 1.20 10.29
N ALA A 41 -24.75 2.52 10.22
CA ALA A 41 -25.38 3.28 11.27
C ALA A 41 -26.36 4.32 10.73
N SER A 42 -27.33 4.62 11.57
CA SER A 42 -28.21 5.76 11.46
C SER A 42 -28.26 6.49 12.79
N ARG A 43 -28.69 7.72 12.78
CA ARG A 43 -28.82 8.54 13.99
C ARG A 43 -30.21 9.10 14.07
N GLU A 44 -30.79 9.01 15.24
CA GLU A 44 -32.06 9.62 15.58
C GLU A 44 -31.87 10.48 16.85
N ASN A 45 -31.92 11.81 16.67
CA ASN A 45 -31.61 12.79 17.73
C ASN A 45 -30.20 12.59 18.31
N ASP A 46 -30.11 12.17 19.59
CA ASP A 46 -28.86 11.90 20.30
C ASP A 46 -28.54 10.39 20.43
N SER A 47 -29.35 9.55 19.77
CA SER A 47 -29.21 8.10 19.76
C SER A 47 -28.57 7.62 18.44
N LEU A 48 -27.49 6.86 18.54
CA LEU A 48 -26.86 6.18 17.43
C LEU A 48 -27.36 4.74 17.33
N HIS A 49 -27.87 4.35 16.18
CA HIS A 49 -28.31 2.99 15.87
C HIS A 49 -27.26 2.35 14.97
N LEU A 50 -26.62 1.28 15.43
CA LEU A 50 -25.52 0.58 14.76
C LEU A 50 -25.95 -0.85 14.41
N LEU A 51 -26.05 -1.17 13.13
CA LEU A 51 -26.33 -2.51 12.62
C LEU A 51 -25.01 -3.20 12.26
N LEU A 52 -24.77 -4.37 12.85
CA LEU A 52 -23.63 -5.26 12.60
C LEU A 52 -24.13 -6.52 11.89
N GLU A 53 -23.52 -6.82 10.73
CA GLU A 53 -23.95 -7.90 9.84
C GLU A 53 -22.76 -8.73 9.40
N ALA A 54 -22.87 -10.08 9.46
CA ALA A 54 -21.83 -11.01 8.98
C ALA A 54 -22.46 -12.33 8.46
N GLU A 55 -21.69 -13.15 7.74
CA GLU A 55 -22.15 -14.47 7.26
C GLU A 55 -22.53 -15.40 8.42
N GLN A 56 -21.77 -15.37 9.51
CA GLN A 56 -22.14 -15.97 10.80
C GLN A 56 -22.66 -14.89 11.74
N LEU A 57 -23.56 -15.25 12.65
CA LEU A 57 -24.11 -14.29 13.59
C LEU A 57 -22.97 -13.59 14.37
N PRO A 58 -22.86 -12.24 14.33
CA PRO A 58 -21.84 -11.52 15.08
C PRO A 58 -21.91 -11.83 16.59
N ALA A 59 -20.76 -12.09 17.19
CA ALA A 59 -20.67 -12.37 18.63
C ALA A 59 -21.03 -11.10 19.43
N GLU A 60 -22.16 -11.14 20.14
CA GLU A 60 -22.78 -9.99 20.80
C GLU A 60 -21.80 -9.24 21.71
N GLU A 61 -21.22 -9.92 22.71
CA GLU A 61 -20.34 -9.30 23.71
C GLU A 61 -19.09 -8.68 23.09
N ALA A 62 -18.46 -9.37 22.13
CA ALA A 62 -17.24 -8.90 21.47
C ALA A 62 -17.51 -7.66 20.61
N CYS A 63 -18.60 -7.69 19.84
CA CYS A 63 -19.01 -6.59 18.97
C CYS A 63 -19.45 -5.36 19.78
N LEU A 64 -20.24 -5.57 20.83
CA LEU A 64 -20.68 -4.51 21.73
C LEU A 64 -19.48 -3.82 22.40
N ARG A 65 -18.52 -4.60 22.88
CA ARG A 65 -17.28 -4.08 23.49
C ARG A 65 -16.48 -3.21 22.53
N VAL A 66 -16.37 -3.61 21.25
CA VAL A 66 -15.67 -2.82 20.22
C VAL A 66 -16.42 -1.53 19.93
N ALA A 67 -17.76 -1.59 19.76
CA ALA A 67 -18.58 -0.43 19.46
C ALA A 67 -18.55 0.61 20.58
N VAL A 68 -18.76 0.18 21.85
CA VAL A 68 -18.74 1.06 23.02
C VAL A 68 -17.37 1.71 23.21
N LYS A 69 -16.28 0.91 23.21
CA LYS A 69 -14.93 1.46 23.33
C LYS A 69 -14.54 2.37 22.17
N GLY A 70 -15.03 2.10 20.97
CA GLY A 70 -14.85 2.97 19.81
C GLY A 70 -15.47 4.33 20.03
N LEU A 71 -16.72 4.38 20.46
CA LEU A 71 -17.44 5.63 20.74
C LEU A 71 -16.90 6.38 21.97
N GLU A 72 -16.52 5.68 23.05
CA GLU A 72 -15.89 6.29 24.23
C GLU A 72 -14.57 7.01 23.86
N ARG A 73 -13.83 6.49 22.90
CA ARG A 73 -12.57 7.12 22.41
C ARG A 73 -12.83 8.24 21.41
N LEU A 74 -13.80 8.03 20.54
CA LEU A 74 -14.16 9.00 19.51
C LEU A 74 -14.81 10.24 20.12
N GLN A 75 -15.61 10.05 21.19
CA GLN A 75 -16.41 11.09 21.86
C GLN A 75 -17.21 11.94 20.87
N PRO A 76 -18.10 11.33 20.05
CA PRO A 76 -18.83 12.04 19.03
C PRO A 76 -19.76 13.09 19.65
N ASN A 77 -19.84 14.24 18.99
CA ASN A 77 -20.70 15.33 19.44
C ASN A 77 -22.20 14.91 19.40
N ASN A 78 -22.91 15.24 20.46
CA ASN A 78 -24.37 15.02 20.57
C ASN A 78 -24.81 13.55 20.36
N VAL A 79 -23.98 12.56 20.69
CA VAL A 79 -24.33 11.14 20.73
C VAL A 79 -24.22 10.67 22.19
N TYR A 80 -25.35 10.38 22.83
CA TYR A 80 -25.42 10.04 24.25
C TYR A 80 -25.97 8.64 24.50
N SER A 81 -26.55 8.01 23.48
CA SER A 81 -26.93 6.61 23.55
C SER A 81 -26.56 5.84 22.28
N LEU A 82 -26.33 4.54 22.43
CA LEU A 82 -25.96 3.62 21.35
C LEU A 82 -26.89 2.40 21.40
N THR A 83 -27.59 2.11 20.31
CA THR A 83 -28.30 0.85 20.13
C THR A 83 -27.59 0.03 19.07
N VAL A 84 -27.12 -1.17 19.44
CA VAL A 84 -26.42 -2.09 18.54
C VAL A 84 -27.32 -3.26 18.17
N TYR A 85 -27.41 -3.55 16.90
CA TYR A 85 -28.18 -4.65 16.35
C TYR A 85 -27.21 -5.64 15.69
N GLY A 86 -27.28 -6.92 16.05
CA GLY A 86 -26.51 -7.98 15.40
C GLY A 86 -27.42 -8.88 14.60
N ARG A 87 -27.10 -9.10 13.30
CA ARG A 87 -27.85 -10.04 12.45
C ARG A 87 -26.93 -10.81 11.51
N ARG A 88 -27.43 -11.94 11.06
CA ARG A 88 -26.78 -12.71 10.00
C ARG A 88 -27.07 -12.07 8.64
N ALA A 89 -26.09 -12.08 7.73
CA ALA A 89 -26.24 -11.56 6.37
C ALA A 89 -27.44 -12.20 5.66
N GLY A 90 -28.27 -11.37 5.03
CA GLY A 90 -29.50 -11.78 4.36
C GLY A 90 -30.75 -11.92 5.25
N GLN A 91 -30.62 -11.81 6.57
CA GLN A 91 -31.79 -11.77 7.47
C GLN A 91 -32.35 -10.35 7.56
N GLN A 92 -33.69 -10.23 7.71
CA GLN A 92 -34.33 -8.91 7.83
C GLN A 92 -34.35 -8.40 9.27
N LEU A 93 -34.49 -9.27 10.25
CA LEU A 93 -34.58 -8.92 11.67
C LEU A 93 -33.24 -9.17 12.40
N PRO A 94 -32.88 -8.34 13.37
CA PRO A 94 -31.72 -8.58 14.22
C PRO A 94 -31.95 -9.83 15.09
N ALA A 95 -30.91 -10.63 15.29
CA ALA A 95 -30.94 -11.78 16.18
C ALA A 95 -30.70 -11.35 17.65
N TRP A 96 -30.03 -10.22 17.85
CA TRP A 96 -29.84 -9.59 19.15
C TRP A 96 -29.82 -8.06 19.04
N THR A 97 -30.18 -7.38 20.13
CA THR A 97 -30.19 -5.92 20.24
C THR A 97 -29.75 -5.51 21.63
N GLN A 98 -28.82 -4.57 21.73
CA GLN A 98 -28.32 -4.01 22.97
C GLN A 98 -28.36 -2.48 22.96
N LYS A 99 -28.81 -1.88 24.04
CA LYS A 99 -28.80 -0.43 24.24
C LYS A 99 -27.83 -0.05 25.36
N VAL A 100 -27.01 0.96 25.13
CA VAL A 100 -25.99 1.46 26.06
C VAL A 100 -26.07 2.97 26.14
N GLU A 101 -26.11 3.50 27.34
CA GLU A 101 -25.99 4.94 27.59
C GLU A 101 -24.50 5.33 27.64
N LEU A 102 -24.11 6.35 26.87
CA LEU A 102 -22.73 6.86 26.80
C LEU A 102 -22.56 8.00 27.80
N LYS A 103 -21.40 8.08 28.45
CA LYS A 103 -21.11 9.16 29.42
C LYS A 103 -21.11 10.52 28.73
N LYS A 104 -21.91 11.46 29.22
CA LYS A 104 -21.89 12.86 28.78
C LYS A 104 -20.52 13.47 29.04
N ARG A 105 -20.00 14.20 28.08
CA ARG A 105 -18.79 15.01 28.25
C ARG A 105 -19.10 16.09 29.29
N GLN A 106 -18.41 16.09 30.44
CA GLN A 106 -18.42 17.23 31.32
C GLN A 106 -17.66 18.35 30.62
N THR A 107 -18.39 19.33 30.10
CA THR A 107 -17.82 20.62 29.69
C THR A 107 -17.27 21.30 30.94
N PRO A 108 -16.02 21.76 30.99
CA PRO A 108 -15.56 22.63 32.06
C PRO A 108 -16.49 23.85 32.08
N ALA A 109 -16.99 24.23 33.25
CA ALA A 109 -17.79 25.43 33.41
C ALA A 109 -17.00 26.64 32.87
N PRO A 110 -17.66 27.62 32.19
CA PRO A 110 -17.00 28.82 31.75
C PRO A 110 -16.47 29.55 32.99
N VAL A 111 -15.16 29.76 33.06
CA VAL A 111 -14.52 30.62 34.06
C VAL A 111 -14.92 32.05 33.68
N SER A 112 -15.84 32.61 34.46
CA SER A 112 -16.19 34.02 34.39
C SER A 112 -14.95 34.83 34.79
N ALA A 113 -14.39 35.53 33.82
CA ALA A 113 -13.34 36.50 34.05
C ALA A 113 -13.95 37.76 34.66
N GLU A 114 -13.97 37.87 35.97
CA GLU A 114 -14.08 39.17 36.63
C GLU A 114 -12.73 39.86 36.59
N ILE A 115 -12.65 40.90 35.78
CA ILE A 115 -11.55 41.84 35.76
C ILE A 115 -11.73 42.78 36.97
N SER A 116 -10.97 42.59 38.01
CA SER A 116 -10.78 43.61 39.05
C SER A 116 -9.35 44.16 38.94
N ALA A 117 -9.27 45.45 38.59
CA ALA A 117 -8.03 46.21 38.56
C ALA A 117 -7.63 46.59 40.00
N SER A 118 -6.42 46.28 40.43
CA SER A 118 -5.70 47.07 41.47
C SER A 118 -4.22 46.73 41.50
N ALA A 119 -3.43 47.81 41.31
CA ALA A 119 -2.13 48.19 41.87
C ALA A 119 -0.94 47.25 41.83
N ALA A 120 0.08 47.81 41.17
CA ALA A 120 1.50 47.46 41.19
C ALA A 120 2.12 47.59 42.58
N VAL A 121 2.91 46.60 43.00
CA VAL A 121 4.07 46.78 43.86
C VAL A 121 5.16 45.79 43.48
N ALA A 122 6.36 46.34 43.18
CA ALA A 122 7.59 45.62 42.95
C ALA A 122 8.20 45.14 44.28
N ALA A 123 8.72 43.89 44.31
CA ALA A 123 9.76 43.51 45.25
C ALA A 123 10.51 42.22 44.78
N THR A 124 11.73 42.41 44.36
CA THR A 124 12.99 41.67 44.63
C THR A 124 12.94 40.18 44.99
N LEU A 125 13.75 39.42 44.21
CA LEU A 125 14.27 38.08 44.51
C LEU A 125 15.14 38.04 45.76
N PRO A 126 15.29 36.88 46.45
CA PRO A 126 16.61 36.25 46.39
C PRO A 126 16.61 34.74 46.08
N ALA A 127 17.67 34.35 45.41
CA ALA A 127 18.06 32.98 45.18
C ALA A 127 18.75 32.37 46.42
N SER A 128 18.48 31.08 46.66
CA SER A 128 19.48 30.16 47.22
C SER A 128 19.02 28.71 47.12
N PRO A 129 19.93 27.76 46.83
CA PRO A 129 19.63 26.40 46.47
C PRO A 129 19.61 25.45 47.65
N ILE A 130 18.73 24.44 47.60
CA ILE A 130 18.73 23.32 48.55
C ILE A 130 19.44 22.13 47.90
N PRO A 131 20.40 21.47 48.55
CA PRO A 131 21.09 20.32 47.99
C PRO A 131 20.32 19.04 48.25
N VAL A 132 20.09 18.27 47.19
CA VAL A 132 19.56 16.89 47.28
C VAL A 132 20.75 15.94 47.39
N THR A 133 20.87 15.27 48.54
CA THR A 133 21.85 14.23 48.83
C THR A 133 21.37 12.91 48.24
N LEU A 134 22.16 12.29 47.37
CA LEU A 134 21.99 10.92 46.88
C LEU A 134 22.59 9.94 47.90
N PRO A 135 21.94 8.81 48.19
CA PRO A 135 22.57 7.78 49.02
C PRO A 135 23.55 6.94 48.22
N LYS A 136 24.70 6.71 48.82
CA LYS A 136 25.85 5.94 48.37
C LYS A 136 25.53 4.44 48.36
N LEU A 137 25.77 3.77 47.24
CA LEU A 137 25.76 2.31 47.16
C LEU A 137 27.05 1.77 47.83
N GLU A 138 26.85 0.92 48.81
CA GLU A 138 27.94 0.10 49.38
C GLU A 138 28.15 -1.16 48.56
N THR A 139 29.40 -1.40 48.24
CA THR A 139 29.94 -2.58 47.58
C THR A 139 30.02 -3.73 48.60
N THR A 140 29.33 -4.82 48.40
CA THR A 140 29.58 -6.07 49.12
C THR A 140 30.02 -7.18 48.17
N GLN A 141 31.02 -7.88 48.68
CA GLN A 141 31.92 -8.83 48.02
C GLN A 141 31.27 -10.15 47.56
N ASN A 142 31.95 -10.75 46.59
CA ASN A 142 31.84 -12.09 46.07
C ASN A 142 31.57 -13.20 47.10
N VAL A 143 30.55 -14.04 46.84
CA VAL A 143 30.52 -15.42 47.28
C VAL A 143 30.19 -16.29 46.10
N THR A 144 31.15 -17.12 45.69
CA THR A 144 31.06 -18.14 44.67
C THR A 144 30.33 -19.36 45.27
N THR A 145 29.15 -19.69 44.73
CA THR A 145 28.54 -21.00 44.95
C THR A 145 28.06 -21.59 43.63
N ALA A 146 28.51 -22.81 43.39
CA ALA A 146 28.20 -23.62 42.20
C ALA A 146 26.69 -23.90 42.06
N PRO A 147 26.18 -24.09 40.81
CA PRO A 147 24.78 -24.38 40.59
C PRO A 147 24.48 -25.87 40.94
N PRO A 148 23.27 -26.15 41.50
CA PRO A 148 22.86 -27.53 41.76
C PRO A 148 22.47 -28.25 40.47
N GLN A 149 22.90 -29.51 40.35
CA GLN A 149 22.54 -30.43 39.29
C GLN A 149 21.05 -30.80 39.38
N ILE A 150 20.34 -30.71 38.25
CA ILE A 150 18.95 -31.15 38.08
C ILE A 150 19.01 -32.61 37.62
N PRO A 151 18.23 -33.53 38.19
CA PRO A 151 18.22 -34.92 37.76
C PRO A 151 17.48 -35.08 36.43
N GLU A 152 18.09 -35.88 35.57
CA GLU A 152 17.64 -36.29 34.22
C GLU A 152 16.35 -37.11 34.35
N LYS A 153 15.22 -36.54 33.87
CA LYS A 153 13.96 -37.27 33.69
C LYS A 153 13.90 -37.85 32.29
N SER A 154 13.83 -39.17 32.24
CA SER A 154 13.64 -40.06 31.09
C SER A 154 12.56 -39.54 30.12
N GLN A 155 12.91 -39.52 28.83
CA GLN A 155 12.01 -39.24 27.70
C GLN A 155 10.95 -40.35 27.57
N PRO A 156 9.67 -40.01 27.30
CA PRO A 156 8.66 -41.00 26.91
C PRO A 156 8.81 -41.36 25.42
N LYS A 157 8.75 -42.67 25.15
CA LYS A 157 8.72 -43.26 23.79
C LYS A 157 7.54 -42.71 22.97
N PRO A 158 7.72 -42.53 21.66
CA PRO A 158 6.63 -42.11 20.78
C PRO A 158 5.58 -43.23 20.63
N PRO A 159 4.27 -42.89 20.50
CA PRO A 159 3.22 -43.88 20.31
C PRO A 159 3.29 -44.49 18.91
N GLN A 160 3.21 -45.82 18.85
CA GLN A 160 3.11 -46.59 17.60
C GLN A 160 1.70 -46.42 17.00
N ILE A 161 1.65 -46.12 15.70
CA ILE A 161 0.44 -46.06 14.89
C ILE A 161 -0.02 -47.48 14.56
N PRO A 162 -1.27 -47.88 14.83
CA PRO A 162 -1.76 -49.21 14.41
C PRO A 162 -2.09 -49.21 12.92
N THR A 163 -1.61 -50.21 12.21
CA THR A 163 -1.96 -50.52 10.81
C THR A 163 -3.42 -50.96 10.68
N PRO A 164 -4.20 -50.48 9.70
CA PRO A 164 -5.55 -50.96 9.50
C PRO A 164 -5.58 -52.33 8.79
N LYS A 165 -6.40 -53.24 9.32
CA LYS A 165 -6.75 -54.52 8.70
C LYS A 165 -7.65 -54.30 7.48
N PRO A 166 -7.57 -55.12 6.42
CA PRO A 166 -8.41 -55.01 5.25
C PRO A 166 -9.85 -55.46 5.53
N THR A 167 -10.83 -54.58 5.22
CA THR A 167 -12.25 -54.89 5.31
C THR A 167 -12.81 -55.18 3.91
N ASN A 168 -13.51 -56.29 3.81
CA ASN A 168 -14.16 -56.86 2.63
C ASN A 168 -15.07 -55.87 1.87
N GLN A 169 -14.90 -55.83 0.57
CA GLN A 169 -15.82 -55.23 -0.36
C GLN A 169 -17.13 -56.02 -0.39
N ARG A 170 -18.24 -55.36 -0.06
CA ARG A 170 -19.60 -55.84 -0.33
C ARG A 170 -20.16 -54.98 -1.46
N GLN A 171 -20.39 -55.61 -2.61
CA GLN A 171 -21.03 -55.02 -3.77
C GLN A 171 -22.46 -54.54 -3.43
N GLN A 172 -22.76 -53.28 -3.71
CA GLN A 172 -24.13 -52.76 -3.73
C GLN A 172 -24.57 -52.48 -5.17
N LYS A 173 -25.72 -53.04 -5.50
CA LYS A 173 -26.49 -52.87 -6.77
C LYS A 173 -26.88 -51.40 -7.00
N PRO A 174 -27.02 -50.98 -8.26
CA PRO A 174 -27.49 -49.63 -8.58
C PRO A 174 -29.04 -49.55 -8.44
N SER A 175 -29.49 -48.44 -7.84
CA SER A 175 -30.91 -48.04 -7.77
C SER A 175 -31.30 -47.21 -9.01
N PRO A 176 -32.56 -47.27 -9.45
CA PRO A 176 -33.02 -46.73 -10.73
C PRO A 176 -33.29 -45.23 -10.69
N GLN A 177 -33.08 -44.58 -11.84
CA GLN A 177 -33.46 -43.18 -12.11
C GLN A 177 -34.98 -43.01 -12.12
N PRO A 178 -35.52 -41.87 -11.66
CA PRO A 178 -36.94 -41.53 -11.94
C PRO A 178 -37.09 -40.76 -13.26
N GLU A 179 -38.12 -41.18 -13.96
CA GLU A 179 -38.65 -40.74 -15.23
C GLU A 179 -39.22 -39.30 -15.18
N LEU A 180 -39.04 -38.58 -16.26
CA LEU A 180 -39.61 -37.24 -16.49
C LEU A 180 -41.11 -37.29 -16.69
N ALA A 181 -41.89 -36.73 -15.78
CA ALA A 181 -43.32 -36.47 -15.98
C ALA A 181 -43.56 -35.00 -16.32
N GLY A 182 -44.17 -34.75 -17.44
CA GLY A 182 -44.52 -33.44 -17.98
C GLY A 182 -45.52 -32.66 -17.12
N THR A 183 -45.29 -31.39 -16.98
CA THR A 183 -46.20 -30.47 -16.28
C THR A 183 -46.74 -29.40 -17.22
N LYS A 184 -48.07 -29.36 -17.25
CA LYS A 184 -48.92 -28.42 -17.97
C LYS A 184 -48.78 -26.99 -17.42
N THR A 185 -48.62 -26.04 -18.31
CA THR A 185 -48.69 -24.60 -18.08
C THR A 185 -50.07 -24.16 -17.58
N LYS A 186 -50.13 -23.53 -16.41
CA LYS A 186 -51.28 -22.69 -15.99
C LYS A 186 -50.88 -21.22 -16.07
N LYS A 187 -51.50 -20.50 -16.99
CA LYS A 187 -51.52 -19.03 -17.05
C LYS A 187 -52.28 -18.49 -15.84
N THR A 188 -51.63 -17.71 -15.00
CA THR A 188 -52.30 -16.89 -13.99
C THR A 188 -52.13 -15.42 -14.36
N ARG A 189 -53.25 -14.73 -14.50
CA ARG A 189 -53.39 -13.30 -14.79
C ARG A 189 -52.88 -12.49 -13.59
N LEU A 190 -51.92 -11.55 -13.82
CA LEU A 190 -51.56 -10.50 -12.86
C LEU A 190 -52.67 -9.43 -12.88
N SER A 191 -53.20 -9.13 -11.71
CA SER A 191 -54.03 -7.97 -11.45
C SER A 191 -53.14 -6.76 -11.16
N THR A 192 -53.29 -5.74 -11.96
CA THR A 192 -52.78 -4.37 -11.76
C THR A 192 -53.48 -3.71 -10.58
N ARG A 193 -52.75 -3.57 -9.42
CA ARG A 193 -53.04 -2.56 -8.40
C ARG A 193 -51.90 -2.61 -7.36
N ALA A 194 -50.91 -1.72 -7.46
CA ALA A 194 -50.13 -1.08 -6.42
C ALA A 194 -48.90 -0.40 -7.04
N LEU A 195 -49.13 0.70 -7.74
CA LEU A 195 -48.09 1.64 -8.15
C LEU A 195 -48.58 3.00 -7.66
N SER A 196 -48.29 3.33 -6.41
CA SER A 196 -48.37 4.68 -5.90
C SER A 196 -47.64 4.73 -4.56
N LEU A 197 -46.80 5.80 -4.38
CA LEU A 197 -46.06 6.18 -3.19
C LEU A 197 -44.65 5.58 -3.10
N ILE A 198 -43.70 6.25 -3.79
CA ILE A 198 -42.40 6.76 -3.26
C ILE A 198 -41.83 7.66 -4.36
N LEU A 199 -42.29 8.91 -4.38
CA LEU A 199 -41.63 10.04 -5.04
C LEU A 199 -41.82 11.25 -4.12
N VAL A 200 -40.73 11.88 -3.75
CA VAL A 200 -40.47 13.12 -2.98
C VAL A 200 -39.69 12.84 -1.67
N PRO A 201 -38.55 13.50 -1.38
CA PRO A 201 -38.08 14.75 -2.00
C PRO A 201 -36.62 14.70 -2.56
N ILE A 202 -36.46 15.11 -3.80
CA ILE A 202 -35.20 15.68 -4.32
C ILE A 202 -35.56 17.12 -4.76
N PHE A 203 -35.73 18.03 -3.83
CA PHE A 203 -35.76 19.46 -4.09
C PHE A 203 -35.41 20.20 -2.80
N GLY A 204 -34.16 20.64 -2.68
CA GLY A 204 -33.73 21.40 -1.51
C GLY A 204 -32.23 21.71 -1.43
N PHE A 205 -31.49 21.65 -2.53
CA PHE A 205 -30.05 22.00 -2.48
C PHE A 205 -29.54 22.70 -3.75
N VAL A 206 -30.26 23.70 -4.25
CA VAL A 206 -29.83 24.51 -5.40
C VAL A 206 -30.02 26.00 -5.11
N LEU A 207 -29.81 26.50 -3.91
CA LEU A 207 -29.88 27.94 -3.66
C LEU A 207 -28.81 28.49 -2.70
N ALA A 208 -27.57 27.98 -2.74
CA ALA A 208 -26.49 28.52 -1.90
C ALA A 208 -25.14 28.69 -2.63
N SER A 209 -25.10 28.75 -3.97
CA SER A 209 -23.83 28.91 -4.69
C SER A 209 -23.78 30.13 -5.63
N GLN A 210 -24.56 31.18 -5.38
CA GLN A 210 -24.54 32.40 -6.23
C GLN A 210 -24.14 33.68 -5.51
N LEU A 211 -23.48 33.65 -4.36
CA LEU A 211 -23.02 34.87 -3.68
C LEU A 211 -21.53 34.84 -3.30
N TYR A 212 -20.66 34.47 -4.23
CA TYR A 212 -19.22 34.76 -4.06
C TYR A 212 -18.55 34.96 -5.42
N LYS A 213 -18.95 36.03 -6.10
CA LYS A 213 -18.20 36.63 -7.22
C LYS A 213 -18.45 38.14 -7.19
N SER A 214 -17.54 38.86 -6.57
CA SER A 214 -17.15 40.21 -6.97
C SER A 214 -16.18 40.80 -5.94
N SER A 215 -14.95 40.94 -6.34
CA SER A 215 -14.11 42.14 -6.18
C SER A 215 -12.62 41.76 -6.22
N SER A 216 -12.03 41.97 -7.36
CA SER A 216 -10.68 42.53 -7.47
C SER A 216 -10.51 43.07 -8.89
N THR A 217 -10.79 44.34 -9.01
CA THR A 217 -10.48 45.16 -10.18
C THR A 217 -9.00 45.50 -10.23
N ALA A 218 -8.50 45.44 -11.45
CA ALA A 218 -7.16 45.76 -11.88
C ALA A 218 -6.74 47.21 -11.57
N THR A 219 -5.44 47.42 -11.41
CA THR A 219 -4.77 48.67 -11.82
C THR A 219 -3.48 48.30 -12.55
N ASN A 220 -3.51 48.53 -13.84
CA ASN A 220 -2.36 48.71 -14.71
C ASN A 220 -1.67 50.04 -14.42
N ASN A 221 -0.35 50.07 -14.38
CA ASN A 221 0.42 51.05 -15.16
C ASN A 221 1.90 50.67 -15.28
N PRO A 222 2.54 50.96 -16.40
CA PRO A 222 3.87 50.51 -16.78
C PRO A 222 4.93 51.58 -16.50
N LEU A 223 6.14 51.19 -16.14
CA LEU A 223 7.30 52.08 -16.20
C LEU A 223 8.47 51.34 -16.86
N THR A 224 8.76 51.83 -18.04
CA THR A 224 9.95 51.65 -18.87
C THR A 224 11.18 52.25 -18.22
N SER A 225 12.31 51.55 -18.16
CA SER A 225 13.64 52.13 -18.37
C SER A 225 14.68 51.05 -18.63
N LYS A 226 15.26 51.05 -19.82
CA LYS A 226 16.52 50.39 -20.17
C LYS A 226 17.68 51.26 -19.67
N PRO A 227 18.81 50.66 -19.28
CA PRO A 227 20.11 51.31 -19.40
C PRO A 227 20.92 50.73 -20.56
N ALA A 228 21.63 51.65 -21.21
CA ALA A 228 22.45 51.44 -22.39
C ALA A 228 23.75 50.66 -22.13
N VAL A 229 24.10 49.85 -23.14
CA VAL A 229 25.40 49.19 -23.25
C VAL A 229 26.43 50.16 -23.78
N GLN A 230 27.48 50.49 -23.02
CA GLN A 230 28.68 51.13 -23.53
C GLN A 230 29.65 50.08 -24.06
N LYS A 231 29.96 50.18 -25.36
CA LYS A 231 31.09 49.50 -26.02
C LYS A 231 32.38 50.19 -25.62
N ALA A 232 33.32 49.45 -25.05
CA ALA A 232 34.73 49.85 -24.99
C ALA A 232 35.51 49.09 -26.05
N ASN A 233 36.06 49.87 -27.02
CA ASN A 233 37.04 49.43 -27.97
C ASN A 233 38.39 49.24 -27.27
N SER A 234 39.00 48.05 -27.42
CA SER A 234 40.43 47.88 -27.19
C SER A 234 41.05 47.07 -28.34
N THR A 235 41.97 47.72 -29.02
CA THR A 235 42.82 47.25 -30.10
C THR A 235 43.80 46.15 -29.64
N PRO A 236 44.10 45.13 -30.42
CA PRO A 236 45.03 44.05 -30.03
C PRO A 236 46.49 44.43 -30.34
N VAL A 237 47.32 44.19 -29.38
CA VAL A 237 48.80 44.23 -29.51
C VAL A 237 49.31 42.85 -29.97
N PRO A 238 50.22 42.73 -30.98
CA PRO A 238 50.68 41.45 -31.45
C PRO A 238 51.73 40.83 -30.53
N ALA A 239 51.56 39.55 -30.18
CA ALA A 239 52.49 38.74 -29.42
C ALA A 239 53.54 38.07 -30.36
N PRO A 240 54.80 37.85 -29.87
CA PRO A 240 55.87 37.32 -30.70
C PRO A 240 55.75 35.83 -30.97
N ALA A 241 56.21 35.43 -32.18
CA ALA A 241 56.17 34.07 -32.70
C ALA A 241 56.97 33.08 -31.84
N ALA A 242 56.31 32.02 -31.36
CA ALA A 242 56.95 30.89 -30.70
C ALA A 242 57.23 29.77 -31.71
N LYS A 243 58.44 29.18 -31.63
CA LYS A 243 58.93 28.06 -32.44
C LYS A 243 58.08 26.80 -32.21
N PRO A 244 57.88 25.96 -33.25
CA PRO A 244 57.08 24.73 -33.10
C PRO A 244 57.79 23.67 -32.25
N LEU A 245 57.10 23.18 -31.23
CA LEU A 245 57.48 21.97 -30.49
C LEU A 245 57.08 20.73 -31.27
N PRO A 246 57.81 19.61 -31.15
CA PRO A 246 57.46 18.38 -31.85
C PRO A 246 56.16 17.76 -31.34
N ALA A 247 55.33 17.27 -32.25
CA ALA A 247 54.04 16.66 -31.95
C ALA A 247 54.16 15.46 -31.00
N PRO A 248 53.30 15.36 -29.95
CA PRO A 248 53.25 14.17 -29.13
C PRO A 248 52.67 13.01 -29.95
N LYS A 249 53.36 11.87 -29.93
CA LYS A 249 52.88 10.60 -30.49
C LYS A 249 51.59 10.23 -29.75
N SER A 250 50.45 10.21 -30.48
CA SER A 250 49.17 9.72 -29.99
C SER A 250 49.30 8.28 -29.50
N PRO A 251 48.86 7.96 -28.25
CA PRO A 251 48.71 6.56 -27.89
C PRO A 251 47.59 5.98 -28.73
N SER A 252 47.85 4.89 -29.44
CA SER A 252 46.88 4.07 -30.15
C SER A 252 45.76 3.69 -29.15
N ALA A 253 44.62 4.38 -29.21
CA ALA A 253 43.45 3.97 -28.50
C ALA A 253 42.97 2.65 -29.08
N ALA A 254 43.23 1.56 -28.37
CA ALA A 254 42.56 0.30 -28.63
C ALA A 254 41.05 0.55 -28.51
N THR A 255 40.40 0.67 -29.66
CA THR A 255 38.93 0.73 -29.75
C THR A 255 38.38 -0.56 -29.16
N LYS A 256 37.91 -0.51 -27.90
CA LYS A 256 37.10 -1.59 -27.36
C LYS A 256 35.91 -1.76 -28.29
N LYS A 257 35.87 -2.90 -28.99
CA LYS A 257 34.72 -3.33 -29.80
C LYS A 257 33.46 -3.13 -28.92
N PRO A 258 32.42 -2.44 -29.38
CA PRO A 258 31.19 -2.30 -28.62
C PRO A 258 30.73 -3.69 -28.19
N ALA A 259 30.41 -3.88 -26.91
CA ALA A 259 29.86 -5.14 -26.42
C ALA A 259 28.57 -5.43 -27.21
N ALA A 260 28.44 -6.64 -27.75
CA ALA A 260 27.24 -7.03 -28.49
C ALA A 260 26.02 -6.90 -27.57
N VAL A 261 24.97 -6.22 -28.04
CA VAL A 261 23.70 -6.09 -27.31
C VAL A 261 23.16 -7.51 -27.08
N PRO A 262 22.74 -7.87 -25.84
CA PRO A 262 22.29 -9.24 -25.58
C PRO A 262 20.99 -9.55 -26.32
N ALA A 263 20.75 -10.83 -26.61
CA ALA A 263 19.51 -11.27 -27.25
C ALA A 263 18.26 -10.99 -26.36
N THR A 264 18.42 -11.02 -25.04
CA THR A 264 17.38 -10.70 -24.05
C THR A 264 17.99 -10.02 -22.82
N VAL A 265 17.16 -9.24 -22.14
CA VAL A 265 17.41 -8.69 -20.80
C VAL A 265 16.35 -9.20 -19.84
N SER A 266 16.67 -9.26 -18.55
CA SER A 266 15.81 -9.85 -17.55
C SER A 266 15.61 -8.95 -16.33
N ILE A 267 14.38 -8.94 -15.80
CA ILE A 267 14.03 -8.28 -14.54
C ILE A 267 13.39 -9.31 -13.63
N LYS A 268 13.87 -9.41 -12.40
CA LYS A 268 13.10 -10.01 -11.30
C LYS A 268 12.41 -8.93 -10.50
N ALA A 269 11.12 -9.12 -10.22
CA ALA A 269 10.31 -8.17 -9.46
C ALA A 269 9.59 -8.87 -8.31
N VAL A 270 9.52 -8.20 -7.16
CA VAL A 270 8.77 -8.65 -5.98
C VAL A 270 7.77 -7.59 -5.55
N GLY A 271 6.76 -8.02 -4.78
CA GLY A 271 5.68 -7.17 -4.28
C GLY A 271 6.06 -6.28 -3.10
N ASP A 272 5.09 -6.07 -2.23
CA ASP A 272 5.15 -5.09 -1.14
C ASP A 272 6.08 -5.55 -0.01
N MET A 273 7.01 -4.68 0.40
CA MET A 273 8.03 -4.99 1.38
C MET A 273 8.03 -4.01 2.56
N ILE A 274 7.66 -4.52 3.75
CA ILE A 274 7.77 -3.84 5.04
C ILE A 274 8.64 -4.72 5.95
N PRO A 275 9.96 -4.47 6.07
CA PRO A 275 10.88 -5.36 6.78
C PRO A 275 10.74 -5.32 8.33
N GLY A 276 9.75 -4.59 8.80
CA GLY A 276 9.45 -4.31 10.19
C GLY A 276 9.40 -2.81 10.46
N THR A 277 8.91 -2.46 11.63
CA THR A 277 8.77 -1.06 12.05
C THR A 277 9.18 -0.91 13.52
N ASN A 278 9.77 0.23 13.87
CA ASN A 278 10.00 0.63 15.27
C ASN A 278 9.01 1.71 15.75
N TYR A 279 7.89 1.90 15.01
CA TYR A 279 6.86 2.88 15.33
C TYR A 279 5.45 2.29 15.21
N PRO A 280 4.51 2.62 16.08
CA PRO A 280 4.71 3.25 17.39
C PRO A 280 5.34 2.27 18.40
N TYR A 281 5.31 0.96 18.06
CA TYR A 281 5.89 -0.12 18.85
C TYR A 281 6.98 -0.84 18.06
N ASN A 282 8.00 -1.31 18.76
CA ASN A 282 9.07 -2.05 18.11
C ASN A 282 8.60 -3.45 17.64
N LYS A 283 8.51 -3.60 16.32
CA LYS A 283 8.23 -4.85 15.61
C LYS A 283 9.41 -5.24 14.70
N LEU A 284 10.62 -4.82 15.03
CA LEU A 284 11.82 -5.20 14.27
C LEU A 284 12.25 -6.63 14.62
N PRO A 285 12.80 -7.39 13.65
CA PRO A 285 13.39 -8.70 13.92
C PRO A 285 14.70 -8.56 14.70
N ALA A 286 15.01 -9.55 15.54
CA ALA A 286 16.28 -9.60 16.26
C ALA A 286 17.49 -9.73 15.33
N LYS A 287 17.32 -10.42 14.18
CA LYS A 287 18.32 -10.60 13.11
C LYS A 287 17.68 -10.24 11.78
N LYS A 288 17.87 -9.00 11.35
CA LYS A 288 17.30 -8.48 10.10
C LYS A 288 17.84 -9.17 8.84
N GLU A 289 19.04 -9.73 8.92
CA GLU A 289 19.71 -10.46 7.84
C GLU A 289 18.94 -11.72 7.42
N LEU A 290 18.18 -12.32 8.36
CA LEU A 290 17.40 -13.53 8.10
C LEU A 290 16.08 -13.28 7.36
N LEU A 291 15.66 -12.02 7.20
CA LEU A 291 14.37 -11.69 6.57
C LEU A 291 14.24 -12.20 5.12
N LEU A 292 15.33 -12.22 4.37
CA LEU A 292 15.36 -12.60 2.96
C LEU A 292 16.23 -13.84 2.67
N GLU A 293 16.80 -14.47 3.71
CA GLU A 293 17.80 -15.55 3.55
C GLU A 293 17.23 -16.75 2.79
N SER A 294 16.01 -17.19 3.12
CA SER A 294 15.39 -18.37 2.49
C SER A 294 15.07 -18.16 1.00
N VAL A 295 14.88 -16.92 0.57
CA VAL A 295 14.54 -16.58 -0.84
C VAL A 295 15.71 -15.98 -1.61
N LYS A 296 16.82 -15.65 -0.95
CA LYS A 296 18.01 -15.04 -1.54
C LYS A 296 18.55 -15.77 -2.78
N PRO A 297 18.62 -17.11 -2.84
CA PRO A 297 19.06 -17.80 -4.06
C PRO A 297 18.14 -17.53 -5.26
N TYR A 298 16.85 -17.35 -5.03
CA TYR A 298 15.83 -17.15 -6.06
C TYR A 298 15.75 -15.71 -6.55
N LEU A 299 16.25 -14.74 -5.77
CA LEU A 299 16.34 -13.33 -6.15
C LEU A 299 17.50 -13.06 -7.12
N LYS A 300 18.51 -13.93 -7.15
CA LYS A 300 19.68 -13.82 -8.02
C LYS A 300 19.39 -14.22 -9.47
N GLY A 301 20.30 -13.83 -10.39
CA GLY A 301 20.35 -14.32 -11.76
C GLY A 301 19.52 -13.54 -12.76
N ALA A 302 18.92 -12.40 -12.39
CA ALA A 302 18.40 -11.41 -13.32
C ALA A 302 19.39 -10.26 -13.51
N ASP A 303 19.17 -9.47 -14.55
CA ASP A 303 19.99 -8.29 -14.86
C ASP A 303 19.61 -7.10 -13.95
N ILE A 304 18.35 -7.07 -13.50
CA ILE A 304 17.81 -6.09 -12.54
C ILE A 304 16.93 -6.82 -11.52
N LEU A 305 17.12 -6.51 -10.24
CA LEU A 305 16.22 -6.90 -9.15
C LEU A 305 15.44 -5.68 -8.65
N PHE A 306 14.12 -5.75 -8.76
CA PHE A 306 13.18 -4.69 -8.43
C PHE A 306 12.26 -5.10 -7.25
N GLY A 307 11.86 -4.13 -6.40
CA GLY A 307 10.83 -4.34 -5.37
C GLY A 307 10.10 -3.06 -4.96
N ASN A 308 8.91 -3.19 -4.37
CA ASN A 308 8.19 -2.07 -3.79
C ASN A 308 8.50 -1.98 -2.28
N PHE A 309 9.24 -0.94 -1.88
CA PHE A 309 9.53 -0.65 -0.48
C PHE A 309 8.39 0.18 0.12
N GLU A 310 7.49 -0.50 0.81
CA GLU A 310 6.24 0.08 1.33
C GLU A 310 6.39 0.52 2.80
N SER A 311 7.40 1.33 3.05
CA SER A 311 7.72 1.87 4.38
C SER A 311 8.50 3.16 4.24
N THR A 312 8.72 3.87 5.35
CA THR A 312 9.63 5.01 5.40
C THR A 312 10.92 4.62 6.10
N MET A 313 12.07 4.75 5.41
CA MET A 313 13.39 4.38 5.91
C MET A 313 14.07 5.60 6.55
N THR A 314 13.78 5.84 7.83
CA THR A 314 14.22 7.05 8.55
C THR A 314 14.31 6.80 10.05
N ASP A 315 15.09 7.63 10.74
CA ASP A 315 15.06 7.79 12.19
C ASP A 315 14.26 9.03 12.62
N TYR A 316 13.67 9.79 11.68
CA TYR A 316 12.85 10.96 11.97
C TYR A 316 11.66 10.57 12.85
N PRO A 317 11.44 11.25 14.01
CA PRO A 317 10.52 10.76 15.03
C PRO A 317 9.04 11.12 14.78
N TYR A 318 8.76 12.13 13.95
CA TYR A 318 7.42 12.70 13.81
C TYR A 318 6.67 12.09 12.63
N SER A 319 5.62 11.30 12.93
CA SER A 319 4.76 10.71 11.92
C SER A 319 3.70 11.71 11.44
N SER A 320 3.42 11.73 10.13
CA SER A 320 2.27 12.42 9.54
C SER A 320 0.94 11.80 9.97
N LYS A 321 0.98 10.56 10.45
CA LYS A 321 -0.16 9.76 10.92
C LYS A 321 -0.24 9.73 12.46
N ALA A 322 0.50 10.60 13.16
CA ALA A 322 0.45 10.72 14.62
C ALA A 322 -0.91 11.31 15.06
N GLY A 323 -1.53 10.71 16.08
CA GLY A 323 -2.85 11.15 16.59
C GLY A 323 -4.05 10.51 15.90
N GLY A 324 -3.85 9.77 14.83
CA GLY A 324 -4.85 8.89 14.23
C GLY A 324 -5.10 7.66 15.10
N GLY A 325 -6.37 7.21 15.16
CA GLY A 325 -6.76 6.03 15.91
C GLY A 325 -5.99 4.77 15.53
N ARG A 326 -6.32 3.64 16.16
CA ARG A 326 -5.66 2.31 16.04
C ARG A 326 -5.48 1.78 14.60
N MET A 327 -6.03 2.45 13.60
CA MET A 327 -6.10 2.00 12.21
C MET A 327 -5.20 2.81 11.23
N LEU A 328 -4.47 3.82 11.71
CA LEU A 328 -3.48 4.49 10.88
C LEU A 328 -2.13 3.80 11.04
N PHE A 329 -1.80 2.96 10.06
CA PHE A 329 -0.50 2.29 10.03
C PHE A 329 0.55 3.26 9.51
N ALA A 330 1.57 3.52 10.33
CA ALA A 330 2.80 4.18 9.91
C ALA A 330 3.96 3.21 10.12
N PHE A 331 4.77 3.05 9.09
CA PHE A 331 5.90 2.12 9.13
C PHE A 331 7.22 2.88 9.07
N ARG A 332 8.00 2.77 10.16
CA ARG A 332 9.33 3.34 10.27
C ARG A 332 10.38 2.24 10.34
N THR A 333 11.10 2.10 9.24
CA THR A 333 12.22 1.16 9.12
C THR A 333 13.53 1.92 9.37
N PRO A 334 14.41 1.44 10.25
CA PRO A 334 15.70 2.10 10.49
C PRO A 334 16.58 2.15 9.24
N PRO A 335 17.39 3.21 9.02
CA PRO A 335 18.28 3.37 7.86
C PRO A 335 19.21 2.19 7.60
N SER A 336 19.65 1.51 8.66
CA SER A 336 20.54 0.34 8.56
C SER A 336 19.94 -0.86 7.80
N TYR A 337 18.64 -0.83 7.48
CA TYR A 337 17.97 -1.87 6.70
C TYR A 337 18.24 -1.75 5.18
N ALA A 338 18.67 -0.58 4.69
CA ALA A 338 19.06 -0.42 3.29
C ALA A 338 20.10 -1.46 2.86
N LYS A 339 21.06 -1.74 3.76
CA LYS A 339 22.13 -2.71 3.49
C LYS A 339 21.60 -4.13 3.21
N ILE A 340 20.55 -4.61 3.89
CA ILE A 340 20.05 -5.97 3.67
C ILE A 340 19.43 -6.14 2.28
N PHE A 341 18.80 -5.10 1.74
CA PHE A 341 18.29 -5.12 0.37
C PHE A 341 19.44 -5.14 -0.64
N LYS A 342 20.48 -4.32 -0.41
CA LYS A 342 21.67 -4.33 -1.27
C LYS A 342 22.41 -5.67 -1.23
N ASP A 343 22.56 -6.27 -0.05
CA ASP A 343 23.28 -7.54 0.14
C ASP A 343 22.58 -8.74 -0.54
N VAL A 344 21.27 -8.67 -0.75
CA VAL A 344 20.54 -9.66 -1.56
C VAL A 344 20.50 -9.33 -3.05
N GLY A 345 20.92 -8.12 -3.44
CA GLY A 345 21.09 -7.71 -4.82
C GLY A 345 20.03 -6.80 -5.40
N PHE A 346 19.20 -6.13 -4.58
CA PHE A 346 18.27 -5.13 -5.11
C PHE A 346 19.01 -3.98 -5.80
N ASP A 347 18.52 -3.61 -6.98
CA ASP A 347 19.02 -2.51 -7.79
C ASP A 347 18.08 -1.30 -7.72
N ILE A 348 16.76 -1.55 -7.77
CA ILE A 348 15.71 -0.54 -7.80
C ILE A 348 14.69 -0.83 -6.70
N LEU A 349 14.38 0.18 -5.89
CA LEU A 349 13.30 0.15 -4.92
C LEU A 349 12.28 1.23 -5.25
N SER A 350 11.05 0.81 -5.56
CA SER A 350 9.92 1.74 -5.66
C SER A 350 9.52 2.24 -4.28
N ILE A 351 9.29 3.54 -4.19
CA ILE A 351 8.75 4.23 -3.02
C ILE A 351 7.44 4.95 -3.37
N ALA A 352 6.86 4.69 -4.57
CA ALA A 352 5.58 5.25 -4.96
C ALA A 352 4.43 4.44 -4.36
N ASN A 353 4.11 4.69 -3.09
CA ASN A 353 3.07 4.00 -2.34
C ASN A 353 2.49 4.87 -1.21
N ASN A 354 1.46 4.39 -0.54
CA ASN A 354 0.74 5.08 0.54
C ASN A 354 1.53 5.19 1.87
N HIS A 355 2.71 4.56 1.98
CA HIS A 355 3.56 4.58 3.18
C HIS A 355 4.85 5.40 3.02
N SER A 356 5.09 5.96 1.84
CA SER A 356 6.31 6.73 1.56
C SER A 356 6.41 8.03 2.38
N TYR A 357 5.27 8.60 2.77
CA TYR A 357 5.15 9.86 3.51
C TYR A 357 4.72 9.67 4.97
N ASP A 358 4.78 8.46 5.51
CA ASP A 358 4.40 8.16 6.90
C ASP A 358 5.14 9.04 7.92
N PHE A 359 6.32 9.52 7.59
CA PHE A 359 7.15 10.41 8.41
C PHE A 359 7.46 11.73 7.70
N ASN A 360 6.44 12.30 7.06
CA ASN A 360 6.49 13.60 6.40
C ASN A 360 7.57 13.67 5.29
N GLU A 361 7.82 14.86 4.80
CA GLU A 361 8.82 15.12 3.76
C GLU A 361 10.23 14.70 4.18
N GLN A 362 10.57 14.85 5.48
CA GLN A 362 11.89 14.45 5.97
C GLN A 362 12.08 12.93 5.86
N GLY A 363 11.11 12.13 6.31
CA GLY A 363 11.18 10.68 6.17
C GLY A 363 11.25 10.21 4.71
N PHE A 364 10.54 10.89 3.80
CA PHE A 364 10.60 10.62 2.37
C PHE A 364 12.00 10.91 1.79
N LYS A 365 12.59 12.07 2.13
CA LYS A 365 13.96 12.43 1.72
C LYS A 365 14.99 11.46 2.28
N ASP A 366 14.86 11.09 3.56
CA ASP A 366 15.76 10.12 4.20
C ASP A 366 15.67 8.75 3.52
N THR A 367 14.47 8.30 3.13
CA THR A 367 14.27 7.04 2.42
C THR A 367 15.04 7.03 1.11
N ILE A 368 14.88 8.06 0.28
CA ILE A 368 15.62 8.20 -0.99
C ILE A 368 17.12 8.18 -0.72
N LYS A 369 17.62 9.03 0.20
CA LYS A 369 19.02 9.11 0.55
C LYS A 369 19.59 7.76 1.01
N ASN A 370 18.88 7.04 1.87
CA ASN A 370 19.33 5.77 2.41
C ASN A 370 19.39 4.66 1.35
N ILE A 371 18.44 4.64 0.42
CA ILE A 371 18.46 3.72 -0.73
C ILE A 371 19.64 4.05 -1.64
N ASP A 372 19.76 5.31 -2.07
CA ASP A 372 20.76 5.73 -3.05
C ASP A 372 22.18 5.60 -2.50
N SER A 373 22.41 5.97 -1.23
CA SER A 373 23.73 5.88 -0.58
C SER A 373 24.21 4.44 -0.37
N ASN A 374 23.31 3.44 -0.45
CA ASN A 374 23.68 2.03 -0.44
C ASN A 374 23.84 1.43 -1.85
N GLY A 375 23.90 2.27 -2.90
CA GLY A 375 24.16 1.83 -4.27
C GLY A 375 22.96 1.15 -4.95
N MET A 376 21.74 1.43 -4.49
CA MET A 376 20.46 1.14 -5.16
C MET A 376 19.90 2.44 -5.73
N LYS A 377 18.75 2.40 -6.39
CA LYS A 377 18.04 3.60 -6.87
C LYS A 377 16.62 3.61 -6.35
N ALA A 378 16.22 4.75 -5.73
CA ALA A 378 14.86 5.00 -5.33
C ALA A 378 14.05 5.56 -6.51
N VAL A 379 12.89 4.97 -6.82
CA VAL A 379 11.98 5.45 -7.86
C VAL A 379 10.61 5.74 -7.26
N GLY A 380 10.03 6.92 -7.60
CA GLY A 380 8.67 7.22 -7.14
C GLY A 380 8.40 8.68 -6.81
N LYS A 381 9.40 9.56 -6.81
CA LYS A 381 9.17 11.00 -6.67
C LYS A 381 8.41 11.53 -7.90
N ARG A 382 7.51 12.49 -7.71
CA ARG A 382 6.79 13.16 -8.79
C ARG A 382 7.76 13.70 -9.85
N ASP A 383 7.43 13.51 -11.12
CA ASP A 383 8.19 13.90 -12.30
C ASP A 383 9.59 13.25 -12.44
N GLN A 384 9.92 12.29 -11.56
CA GLN A 384 11.18 11.56 -11.59
C GLN A 384 11.13 10.45 -12.64
N ILE A 385 12.19 10.38 -13.46
CA ILE A 385 12.52 9.24 -14.30
C ILE A 385 13.91 8.77 -13.87
N VAL A 386 14.02 7.50 -13.47
CA VAL A 386 15.29 6.88 -13.06
C VAL A 386 15.85 6.08 -14.21
N TYR A 387 17.00 6.47 -14.74
CA TYR A 387 17.67 5.76 -15.83
C TYR A 387 18.75 4.82 -15.31
N GLN A 388 18.86 3.64 -15.94
CA GLN A 388 19.91 2.66 -15.67
C GLN A 388 20.30 1.93 -16.94
N ASN A 389 21.61 1.97 -17.28
CA ASN A 389 22.15 1.15 -18.38
C ASN A 389 22.54 -0.23 -17.85
N VAL A 390 22.08 -1.26 -18.51
CA VAL A 390 22.38 -2.65 -18.18
C VAL A 390 22.72 -3.40 -19.46
N LYS A 391 23.96 -3.85 -19.59
CA LYS A 391 24.46 -4.59 -20.76
C LYS A 391 24.24 -3.84 -22.10
N GLY A 392 24.30 -2.52 -22.09
CA GLY A 392 24.11 -1.68 -23.27
C GLY A 392 22.63 -1.34 -23.57
N VAL A 393 21.68 -1.82 -22.78
CA VAL A 393 20.25 -1.47 -22.87
C VAL A 393 19.93 -0.40 -21.82
N ASN A 394 19.31 0.69 -22.24
CA ASN A 394 18.91 1.80 -21.35
C ASN A 394 17.49 1.56 -20.81
N PHE A 395 17.38 1.38 -19.51
CA PHE A 395 16.12 1.29 -18.81
C PHE A 395 15.72 2.64 -18.24
N ALA A 396 14.41 2.94 -18.25
CA ALA A 396 13.79 4.00 -17.48
C ALA A 396 12.77 3.41 -16.50
N PHE A 397 12.81 3.83 -15.25
CA PHE A 397 11.85 3.44 -14.21
C PHE A 397 11.04 4.65 -13.77
N ILE A 398 9.70 4.49 -13.65
CA ILE A 398 8.78 5.53 -13.24
C ILE A 398 7.84 4.96 -12.18
N GLY A 399 7.65 5.68 -11.06
CA GLY A 399 6.72 5.30 -10.01
C GLY A 399 5.42 6.11 -10.08
N PHE A 400 4.28 5.42 -9.86
CA PHE A 400 2.94 6.00 -9.83
C PHE A 400 2.17 5.53 -8.59
N SER A 401 1.31 6.41 -8.07
CA SER A 401 0.32 6.05 -7.05
C SER A 401 -0.92 6.96 -7.16
N ASN A 402 -1.90 6.78 -6.29
CA ASN A 402 -3.02 7.72 -6.17
C ASN A 402 -2.67 8.99 -5.35
N TYR A 403 -1.46 9.07 -4.75
CA TYR A 403 -0.97 10.23 -3.99
C TYR A 403 -0.21 11.20 -4.92
N GLY A 404 -0.95 11.91 -5.78
CA GLY A 404 -0.41 12.75 -6.86
C GLY A 404 0.42 13.95 -6.40
N GLU A 405 0.34 14.35 -5.13
CA GLU A 405 1.17 15.43 -4.59
C GLU A 405 2.63 15.01 -4.42
N VAL A 406 2.88 13.73 -4.15
CA VAL A 406 4.20 13.16 -3.87
C VAL A 406 4.75 12.39 -5.06
N HIS A 407 3.87 11.64 -5.75
CA HIS A 407 4.20 10.72 -6.84
C HIS A 407 3.57 11.17 -8.14
N ASN A 408 3.95 10.57 -9.28
CA ASN A 408 3.14 10.70 -10.47
C ASN A 408 1.76 10.08 -10.20
N SER A 409 0.70 10.82 -10.55
CA SER A 409 -0.66 10.39 -10.27
C SER A 409 -1.14 9.38 -11.30
N LEU A 410 -1.56 8.20 -10.85
CA LEU A 410 -2.23 7.23 -11.72
C LEU A 410 -3.63 7.68 -12.16
N LEU A 411 -4.20 8.70 -11.49
CA LEU A 411 -5.50 9.29 -11.82
C LEU A 411 -5.39 10.36 -12.93
N GLU A 412 -4.19 10.89 -13.16
CA GLU A 412 -3.90 11.92 -14.17
C GLU A 412 -3.31 11.29 -15.44
N LEU A 413 -4.12 10.49 -16.15
CA LEU A 413 -3.66 9.67 -17.28
C LEU A 413 -2.88 10.42 -18.34
N LYS A 414 -3.31 11.65 -18.69
CA LYS A 414 -2.63 12.48 -19.71
C LYS A 414 -1.23 12.89 -19.24
N ALA A 415 -1.12 13.39 -18.00
CA ALA A 415 0.17 13.78 -17.44
C ALA A 415 1.10 12.56 -17.30
N GLY A 416 0.57 11.42 -16.84
CA GLY A 416 1.32 10.16 -16.78
C GLY A 416 1.85 9.71 -18.14
N ALA A 417 1.02 9.79 -19.18
CA ALA A 417 1.44 9.45 -20.56
C ALA A 417 2.58 10.36 -21.07
N GLU A 418 2.57 11.65 -20.74
CA GLU A 418 3.66 12.56 -21.14
C GLU A 418 4.98 12.21 -20.43
N VAL A 419 4.95 11.84 -19.15
CA VAL A 419 6.15 11.37 -18.44
C VAL A 419 6.70 10.09 -19.10
N VAL A 420 5.82 9.15 -19.49
CA VAL A 420 6.23 7.91 -20.18
C VAL A 420 6.83 8.21 -21.56
N LYS A 421 6.21 9.08 -22.36
CA LYS A 421 6.76 9.51 -23.66
C LYS A 421 8.15 10.13 -23.52
N LYS A 422 8.32 11.00 -22.50
CA LYS A 422 9.63 11.61 -22.19
C LYS A 422 10.66 10.55 -21.80
N ALA A 423 10.29 9.56 -21.02
CA ALA A 423 11.16 8.45 -20.65
C ALA A 423 11.60 7.65 -21.88
N LYS A 424 10.65 7.35 -22.79
CA LYS A 424 10.89 6.54 -24.00
C LYS A 424 11.83 7.21 -25.02
N GLN A 425 11.95 8.54 -24.98
CA GLN A 425 12.92 9.26 -25.81
C GLN A 425 14.39 8.96 -25.46
N ASN A 426 14.66 8.53 -24.21
CA ASN A 426 16.00 8.33 -23.67
C ASN A 426 16.23 6.90 -23.15
N ALA A 427 15.29 6.00 -23.36
CA ALA A 427 15.36 4.62 -22.90
C ALA A 427 14.84 3.64 -23.95
N ASP A 428 15.50 2.50 -24.02
CA ASP A 428 15.07 1.36 -24.85
C ASP A 428 13.88 0.65 -24.20
N ILE A 429 13.86 0.58 -22.86
CA ILE A 429 12.83 -0.09 -22.07
C ILE A 429 12.32 0.84 -20.97
N VAL A 430 10.99 1.03 -20.89
CA VAL A 430 10.32 1.80 -19.85
C VAL A 430 9.53 0.86 -18.94
N VAL A 431 9.89 0.83 -17.67
CA VAL A 431 9.27 0.02 -16.62
C VAL A 431 8.48 0.93 -15.66
N ILE A 432 7.22 0.62 -15.44
CA ILE A 432 6.36 1.34 -14.51
C ILE A 432 6.13 0.50 -13.26
N SER A 433 6.35 1.11 -12.10
CA SER A 433 5.83 0.65 -10.81
C SER A 433 4.59 1.44 -10.47
N VAL A 434 3.49 0.79 -10.14
CA VAL A 434 2.25 1.47 -9.77
C VAL A 434 1.58 0.85 -8.55
N HIS A 435 1.36 1.67 -7.52
CA HIS A 435 0.65 1.28 -6.31
C HIS A 435 -0.82 1.72 -6.45
N ALA A 436 -1.73 0.76 -6.64
CA ALA A 436 -3.10 1.01 -7.06
C ALA A 436 -4.06 -0.13 -6.72
N GLY A 437 -5.36 0.15 -6.75
CA GLY A 437 -6.41 -0.82 -6.54
C GLY A 437 -6.84 -0.98 -5.09
N ALA A 438 -8.00 -1.58 -4.89
CA ALA A 438 -8.51 -1.95 -3.57
C ALA A 438 -7.69 -3.08 -2.95
N GLU A 439 -7.66 -3.16 -1.62
CA GLU A 439 -6.81 -4.07 -0.87
C GLU A 439 -7.58 -5.31 -0.39
N GLY A 440 -6.84 -6.38 -0.12
CA GLY A 440 -7.32 -7.55 0.59
C GLY A 440 -7.94 -8.65 -0.28
N THR A 441 -8.41 -9.72 0.39
CA THR A 441 -8.92 -10.94 -0.27
C THR A 441 -10.20 -10.72 -1.06
N GLY A 442 -10.98 -9.66 -0.77
CA GLY A 442 -12.15 -9.24 -1.55
C GLY A 442 -11.82 -8.57 -2.88
N ALA A 443 -10.55 -8.22 -3.11
CA ALA A 443 -10.09 -7.45 -4.26
C ALA A 443 -9.20 -8.25 -5.22
N LEU A 444 -9.35 -9.57 -5.29
CA LEU A 444 -8.55 -10.45 -6.16
C LEU A 444 -8.73 -10.18 -7.65
N ASN A 445 -9.96 -9.95 -8.09
CA ASN A 445 -10.28 -9.78 -9.50
C ASN A 445 -9.99 -8.37 -10.00
N VAL A 446 -9.49 -8.27 -11.22
CA VAL A 446 -9.23 -7.01 -11.92
C VAL A 446 -10.35 -6.72 -12.91
N ARG A 447 -10.89 -5.51 -12.90
CA ARG A 447 -11.94 -5.06 -13.82
C ARG A 447 -11.57 -3.68 -14.38
N ASN A 448 -12.00 -3.40 -15.59
CA ASN A 448 -11.81 -2.09 -16.22
C ASN A 448 -12.78 -1.05 -15.61
N LYS A 449 -12.57 -0.72 -14.33
CA LYS A 449 -13.33 0.29 -13.57
C LYS A 449 -12.46 0.87 -12.46
N ASN A 450 -12.86 2.05 -11.97
CA ASN A 450 -12.23 2.61 -10.77
C ASN A 450 -12.49 1.71 -9.57
N GLU A 451 -11.45 1.44 -8.81
CA GLU A 451 -11.52 0.74 -7.53
C GLU A 451 -11.50 1.78 -6.40
N LEU A 452 -12.39 1.58 -5.44
CA LEU A 452 -12.45 2.40 -4.23
C LEU A 452 -12.02 1.55 -3.04
N PHE A 453 -11.19 2.13 -2.18
CA PHE A 453 -10.79 1.49 -0.93
C PHE A 453 -10.83 2.53 0.19
N TYR A 454 -11.68 2.31 1.19
CA TYR A 454 -11.96 3.25 2.28
C TYR A 454 -12.30 4.69 1.80
N GLY A 455 -13.05 4.80 0.70
CA GLY A 455 -13.42 6.08 0.11
C GLY A 455 -12.35 6.71 -0.78
N GLU A 456 -11.12 6.22 -0.76
CA GLU A 456 -10.06 6.65 -1.68
C GLU A 456 -10.28 6.08 -3.08
N ASN A 457 -10.14 6.91 -4.09
CA ASN A 457 -10.05 6.44 -5.47
C ASN A 457 -8.66 5.84 -5.72
N ARG A 458 -8.59 4.51 -5.79
CA ARG A 458 -7.36 3.75 -6.05
C ARG A 458 -7.13 3.48 -7.54
N GLY A 459 -7.90 4.17 -8.41
CA GLY A 459 -7.75 4.18 -9.85
C GLY A 459 -8.36 2.99 -10.59
N ASN A 460 -8.33 3.11 -11.93
CA ASN A 460 -8.65 2.05 -12.86
C ASN A 460 -7.36 1.47 -13.43
N MET A 461 -6.90 0.39 -12.86
CA MET A 461 -5.60 -0.21 -13.19
C MET A 461 -5.51 -0.71 -14.64
N VAL A 462 -6.64 -1.18 -15.22
CA VAL A 462 -6.68 -1.63 -16.62
C VAL A 462 -6.52 -0.45 -17.57
N LEU A 463 -7.33 0.59 -17.36
CA LEU A 463 -7.26 1.80 -18.18
C LEU A 463 -5.89 2.47 -18.07
N PHE A 464 -5.36 2.60 -16.85
CA PHE A 464 -4.04 3.15 -16.59
C PHE A 464 -2.95 2.37 -17.32
N SER A 465 -2.84 1.05 -17.09
CA SER A 465 -1.78 0.22 -17.68
C SER A 465 -1.78 0.27 -19.20
N ARG A 466 -2.95 0.16 -19.82
CA ARG A 466 -3.07 0.21 -21.28
C ARG A 466 -2.72 1.59 -21.83
N THR A 467 -3.14 2.67 -21.15
CA THR A 467 -2.77 4.05 -21.55
C THR A 467 -1.26 4.26 -21.46
N MET A 468 -0.61 3.76 -20.43
CA MET A 468 0.85 3.90 -20.27
C MET A 468 1.61 3.07 -21.32
N ILE A 469 1.14 1.86 -21.64
CA ILE A 469 1.73 1.06 -22.73
C ILE A 469 1.54 1.76 -24.08
N ASP A 470 0.38 2.33 -24.34
CA ASP A 470 0.12 3.11 -25.55
C ASP A 470 1.01 4.35 -25.67
N ALA A 471 1.48 4.90 -24.52
CA ALA A 471 2.44 5.99 -24.45
C ALA A 471 3.91 5.54 -24.58
N GLY A 472 4.21 4.23 -24.54
CA GLY A 472 5.56 3.67 -24.72
C GLY A 472 6.12 2.90 -23.53
N ALA A 473 5.32 2.57 -22.51
CA ALA A 473 5.75 1.67 -21.44
C ALA A 473 5.86 0.23 -21.94
N ASP A 474 6.84 -0.51 -21.43
CA ASP A 474 7.17 -1.88 -21.87
C ASP A 474 6.85 -2.95 -20.81
N LEU A 475 6.79 -2.55 -19.53
CA LEU A 475 6.46 -3.45 -18.41
C LEU A 475 5.73 -2.67 -17.32
N ILE A 476 4.62 -3.22 -16.82
CA ILE A 476 3.89 -2.67 -15.68
C ILE A 476 3.96 -3.63 -14.50
N LEU A 477 4.44 -3.14 -13.36
CA LEU A 477 4.56 -3.84 -12.09
C LEU A 477 3.59 -3.21 -11.08
N GLY A 478 2.48 -3.90 -10.80
CA GLY A 478 1.42 -3.46 -9.90
C GLY A 478 1.66 -3.86 -8.45
N HIS A 479 1.28 -2.98 -7.53
CA HIS A 479 1.40 -3.08 -6.07
C HIS A 479 0.15 -2.50 -5.40
N GLY A 480 -0.02 -2.74 -4.09
CA GLY A 480 -1.07 -2.13 -3.26
C GLY A 480 -2.22 -3.05 -2.85
N PRO A 481 -2.72 -3.97 -3.68
CA PRO A 481 -3.79 -4.87 -3.27
C PRO A 481 -3.42 -5.88 -2.18
N HIS A 482 -2.14 -6.05 -1.87
CA HIS A 482 -1.58 -7.00 -0.91
C HIS A 482 -1.89 -8.48 -1.21
N VAL A 483 -2.51 -8.76 -2.34
CA VAL A 483 -2.79 -10.10 -2.89
C VAL A 483 -2.28 -10.19 -4.32
N PRO A 484 -1.76 -11.35 -4.78
CA PRO A 484 -1.44 -11.54 -6.18
C PRO A 484 -2.69 -11.44 -7.05
N ARG A 485 -2.62 -10.71 -8.16
CA ARG A 485 -3.71 -10.55 -9.13
C ARG A 485 -3.34 -11.12 -10.50
N ALA A 486 -4.28 -11.05 -11.42
CA ALA A 486 -4.11 -11.45 -12.81
C ALA A 486 -2.91 -10.77 -13.50
N MET A 487 -2.46 -11.37 -14.60
CA MET A 487 -1.52 -10.79 -15.55
C MET A 487 -2.17 -10.64 -16.93
N GLU A 488 -1.73 -9.66 -17.70
CA GLU A 488 -2.20 -9.42 -19.07
C GLU A 488 -1.01 -9.21 -20.01
N LEU A 489 -1.12 -9.71 -21.24
CA LEU A 489 -0.25 -9.32 -22.34
C LEU A 489 -1.02 -8.33 -23.23
N TYR A 490 -0.72 -7.05 -23.11
CA TYR A 490 -1.34 -5.99 -23.90
C TYR A 490 -0.35 -5.46 -24.94
N LYS A 491 -0.66 -5.56 -26.23
CA LYS A 491 0.23 -5.17 -27.35
C LYS A 491 1.67 -5.71 -27.23
N GLY A 492 1.80 -6.95 -26.76
CA GLY A 492 3.10 -7.61 -26.59
C GLY A 492 3.88 -7.23 -25.32
N LYS A 493 3.32 -6.38 -24.47
CA LYS A 493 3.91 -5.91 -23.20
C LYS A 493 3.21 -6.56 -22.02
N LEU A 494 3.97 -6.96 -21.00
CA LEU A 494 3.44 -7.63 -19.80
C LEU A 494 2.92 -6.60 -18.78
N VAL A 495 1.71 -6.86 -18.27
CA VAL A 495 1.14 -6.18 -17.11
C VAL A 495 0.96 -7.20 -16.00
N ALA A 496 1.62 -7.01 -14.87
CA ALA A 496 1.34 -7.71 -13.62
C ALA A 496 0.50 -6.79 -12.72
N TYR A 497 -0.79 -7.09 -12.55
CA TYR A 497 -1.72 -6.18 -11.89
C TYR A 497 -1.52 -6.05 -10.38
N SER A 498 -0.95 -7.05 -9.72
CA SER A 498 -0.43 -6.98 -8.37
C SER A 498 0.50 -8.15 -8.10
N LEU A 499 1.65 -7.86 -7.51
CA LEU A 499 2.61 -8.85 -7.06
C LEU A 499 2.33 -9.33 -5.61
N GLY A 500 1.32 -8.75 -4.94
CA GLY A 500 0.97 -9.07 -3.55
C GLY A 500 2.03 -8.67 -2.53
N ASN A 501 1.92 -9.19 -1.32
CA ASN A 501 2.92 -9.02 -0.28
C ASN A 501 4.17 -9.85 -0.57
N PHE A 502 5.36 -9.31 -0.32
CA PHE A 502 6.59 -10.08 -0.41
C PHE A 502 7.32 -10.21 0.93
N LEU A 503 7.31 -9.15 1.72
CA LEU A 503 7.88 -9.12 3.07
C LEU A 503 7.04 -8.21 3.95
N GLY A 504 6.45 -8.74 5.03
CA GLY A 504 5.58 -7.96 5.91
C GLY A 504 5.81 -8.28 7.38
N TYR A 505 7.09 -8.18 7.86
CA TYR A 505 7.46 -8.66 9.17
C TYR A 505 6.63 -8.04 10.30
N ARG A 506 5.68 -8.82 10.84
CA ARG A 506 4.73 -8.43 11.91
C ARG A 506 3.89 -7.18 11.58
N THR A 507 3.76 -6.87 10.28
CA THR A 507 3.05 -5.67 9.80
C THR A 507 1.87 -6.01 8.90
N LEU A 508 2.06 -6.87 7.91
CA LEU A 508 1.03 -7.28 6.96
C LEU A 508 0.37 -8.60 7.38
N SER A 509 -0.91 -8.75 7.03
CA SER A 509 -1.62 -10.02 7.20
C SER A 509 -1.05 -11.09 6.26
N THR A 510 -0.98 -12.32 6.75
CA THR A 510 -0.55 -13.51 5.98
C THR A 510 -1.68 -14.52 5.79
N ALA A 511 -2.93 -14.13 6.09
CA ALA A 511 -4.08 -15.00 6.00
C ALA A 511 -4.52 -15.22 4.54
N GLY A 512 -4.76 -16.47 4.15
CA GLY A 512 -5.29 -16.81 2.83
C GLY A 512 -4.42 -16.28 1.67
N ALA A 513 -5.02 -15.53 0.74
CA ALA A 513 -4.32 -14.96 -0.41
C ALA A 513 -3.31 -13.86 -0.03
N LEU A 514 -3.46 -13.21 1.14
CA LEU A 514 -2.50 -12.21 1.65
C LEU A 514 -1.14 -12.83 1.99
N GLY A 515 -1.11 -14.14 2.30
CA GLY A 515 0.12 -14.89 2.54
C GLY A 515 0.71 -15.54 1.29
N GLN A 516 0.03 -15.46 0.15
CA GLN A 516 0.54 -15.93 -1.14
C GLN A 516 1.32 -14.82 -1.82
N SER A 517 2.47 -15.15 -2.38
CA SER A 517 3.41 -14.18 -2.95
C SER A 517 4.16 -14.78 -4.14
N LEU A 518 5.00 -13.98 -4.78
CA LEU A 518 5.82 -14.45 -5.90
C LEU A 518 7.09 -13.62 -6.06
N ILE A 519 8.09 -14.22 -6.72
CA ILE A 519 9.11 -13.50 -7.46
C ILE A 519 8.74 -13.65 -8.93
N LEU A 520 8.48 -12.56 -9.61
CA LEU A 520 8.21 -12.53 -11.05
C LEU A 520 9.53 -12.36 -11.80
N ASP A 521 9.92 -13.35 -12.59
CA ASP A 521 11.09 -13.29 -13.49
C ASP A 521 10.59 -13.03 -14.92
N VAL A 522 11.00 -11.93 -15.54
CA VAL A 522 10.57 -11.51 -16.89
C VAL A 522 11.78 -11.38 -17.80
N LYS A 523 11.72 -12.00 -18.97
CA LYS A 523 12.68 -11.82 -20.06
C LYS A 523 12.05 -11.00 -21.18
N MET A 524 12.77 -9.99 -21.63
CA MET A 524 12.35 -9.05 -22.68
C MET A 524 13.41 -8.96 -23.77
N THR A 525 12.99 -8.60 -24.99
CA THR A 525 13.94 -8.15 -26.00
C THR A 525 14.57 -6.82 -25.57
N PRO A 526 15.72 -6.41 -26.13
CA PRO A 526 16.27 -5.07 -25.88
C PRO A 526 15.31 -3.92 -26.27
N GLN A 527 14.29 -4.18 -27.07
CA GLN A 527 13.25 -3.22 -27.46
C GLN A 527 12.04 -3.26 -26.52
N GLY A 528 12.09 -4.06 -25.43
CA GLY A 528 11.06 -4.13 -24.41
C GLY A 528 9.88 -5.06 -24.71
N ASP A 529 9.94 -5.90 -25.75
CA ASP A 529 8.89 -6.88 -25.99
C ASP A 529 9.03 -8.08 -25.04
N PHE A 530 7.93 -8.48 -24.43
CA PHE A 530 7.89 -9.67 -23.60
C PHE A 530 8.28 -10.92 -24.39
N VAL A 531 9.25 -11.67 -23.90
CA VAL A 531 9.71 -12.94 -24.48
C VAL A 531 9.12 -14.12 -23.72
N SER A 532 9.38 -14.19 -22.42
CA SER A 532 8.90 -15.22 -21.52
C SER A 532 8.96 -14.72 -20.07
N GLY A 533 8.30 -15.40 -19.16
CA GLY A 533 8.41 -15.12 -17.74
C GLY A 533 8.26 -16.37 -16.89
N LYS A 534 8.51 -16.22 -15.60
CA LYS A 534 8.32 -17.27 -14.62
C LYS A 534 7.83 -16.69 -13.29
N ILE A 535 6.79 -17.29 -12.75
CA ILE A 535 6.36 -17.11 -11.37
C ILE A 535 7.14 -18.10 -10.51
N ILE A 536 8.01 -17.60 -9.63
CA ILE A 536 8.60 -18.38 -8.56
C ILE A 536 7.68 -18.22 -7.35
N PRO A 537 6.95 -19.27 -6.95
CA PRO A 537 5.92 -19.14 -5.92
C PRO A 537 6.54 -18.94 -4.55
N ILE A 538 6.02 -17.98 -3.81
CA ILE A 538 6.44 -17.61 -2.46
C ILE A 538 5.22 -17.63 -1.55
N GLN A 539 5.45 -18.00 -0.30
CA GLN A 539 4.51 -17.87 0.81
C GLN A 539 5.14 -17.06 1.93
N LEU A 540 4.34 -16.31 2.64
CA LEU A 540 4.76 -15.66 3.87
C LEU A 540 4.47 -16.57 5.07
N ASP A 541 5.43 -16.73 5.98
CA ASP A 541 5.19 -17.39 7.26
C ASP A 541 4.27 -16.53 8.15
N GLY A 542 3.83 -17.06 9.31
CA GLY A 542 2.95 -16.30 10.23
C GLY A 542 3.54 -14.99 10.78
N ARG A 543 4.82 -14.70 10.51
CA ARG A 543 5.49 -13.43 10.83
C ARG A 543 5.61 -12.51 9.63
N GLY A 544 5.23 -12.94 8.44
CA GLY A 544 5.37 -12.19 7.20
C GLY A 544 6.74 -12.28 6.54
N VAL A 545 7.50 -13.37 6.82
CA VAL A 545 8.82 -13.64 6.21
C VAL A 545 8.62 -14.56 4.99
N PRO A 546 9.22 -14.23 3.82
CA PRO A 546 9.04 -15.01 2.61
C PRO A 546 9.80 -16.34 2.63
N ALA A 547 9.16 -17.38 2.12
CA ALA A 547 9.76 -18.69 1.85
C ALA A 547 9.19 -19.26 0.54
N VAL A 548 9.89 -20.17 -0.13
CA VAL A 548 9.40 -20.82 -1.35
C VAL A 548 8.17 -21.66 -1.04
N ASP A 549 7.13 -21.52 -1.88
CA ASP A 549 5.90 -22.31 -1.78
C ASP A 549 5.95 -23.51 -2.74
N ASN A 550 6.34 -24.67 -2.21
CA ASN A 550 6.39 -25.92 -2.98
C ASN A 550 5.00 -26.43 -3.44
N ASN A 551 3.91 -25.82 -2.94
CA ASN A 551 2.55 -26.16 -3.36
C ASN A 551 2.06 -25.31 -4.53
N PHE A 552 2.85 -24.37 -5.04
CA PHE A 552 2.55 -23.53 -6.19
C PHE A 552 1.22 -22.77 -6.09
N ARG A 553 0.80 -22.39 -4.87
CA ARG A 553 -0.52 -21.79 -4.63
C ARG A 553 -0.71 -20.45 -5.35
N SER A 554 0.32 -19.58 -5.35
CA SER A 554 0.24 -18.31 -6.07
C SER A 554 0.23 -18.51 -7.59
N VAL A 555 0.91 -19.53 -8.13
CA VAL A 555 0.84 -19.89 -9.55
C VAL A 555 -0.59 -20.25 -9.94
N GLY A 556 -1.21 -21.16 -9.18
CA GLY A 556 -2.60 -21.57 -9.42
C GLY A 556 -3.59 -20.40 -9.26
N LEU A 557 -3.38 -19.52 -8.29
CA LEU A 557 -4.21 -18.33 -8.09
C LEU A 557 -4.11 -17.37 -9.29
N ILE A 558 -2.89 -16.96 -9.66
CA ILE A 558 -2.64 -16.01 -10.75
C ILE A 558 -3.13 -16.59 -12.08
N GLY A 559 -2.89 -17.89 -12.34
CA GLY A 559 -3.35 -18.57 -13.55
C GLY A 559 -4.87 -18.54 -13.69
N ARG A 560 -5.61 -18.84 -12.61
CA ARG A 560 -7.09 -18.75 -12.61
C ARG A 560 -7.58 -17.32 -12.81
N LEU A 561 -7.01 -16.35 -12.11
CA LEU A 561 -7.37 -14.93 -12.24
C LEU A 561 -7.06 -14.41 -13.64
N THR A 562 -5.92 -14.75 -14.23
CA THR A 562 -5.55 -14.36 -15.59
C THR A 562 -6.56 -14.90 -16.61
N LYS A 563 -6.95 -16.16 -16.47
CA LYS A 563 -7.95 -16.79 -17.35
C LYS A 563 -9.34 -16.17 -17.18
N SER A 564 -9.72 -15.83 -15.93
CA SER A 564 -11.03 -15.25 -15.60
C SER A 564 -11.14 -13.78 -16.02
N ASP A 565 -10.13 -12.98 -15.72
CA ASP A 565 -10.18 -11.54 -15.87
C ASP A 565 -9.75 -11.07 -17.26
N PHE A 566 -8.81 -11.81 -17.89
CA PHE A 566 -8.25 -11.52 -19.21
C PHE A 566 -8.21 -12.75 -20.13
N PRO A 567 -9.34 -13.36 -20.47
CA PRO A 567 -9.38 -14.61 -21.24
C PRO A 567 -8.70 -14.49 -22.61
N ASN A 568 -8.66 -13.27 -23.17
CA ASN A 568 -8.09 -12.96 -24.49
C ASN A 568 -6.69 -12.32 -24.41
N SER A 569 -6.01 -12.36 -23.27
CA SER A 569 -4.72 -11.67 -23.09
C SER A 569 -3.57 -12.26 -23.91
N GLY A 570 -3.73 -13.43 -24.52
CA GLY A 570 -2.63 -14.08 -25.25
C GLY A 570 -1.52 -14.64 -24.35
N LEU A 571 -1.72 -14.71 -23.02
CA LEU A 571 -0.83 -15.37 -22.06
C LEU A 571 -1.30 -16.78 -21.71
N THR A 572 -0.33 -17.66 -21.47
CA THR A 572 -0.52 -18.95 -20.79
C THR A 572 0.42 -18.99 -19.58
N ILE A 573 -0.11 -19.41 -18.45
CA ILE A 573 0.66 -19.69 -17.23
C ILE A 573 0.45 -21.17 -16.92
N ASP A 574 1.54 -21.96 -16.96
CA ASP A 574 1.47 -23.39 -16.64
C ASP A 574 1.54 -23.66 -15.13
N ASP A 575 1.33 -24.90 -14.74
CA ASP A 575 1.33 -25.32 -13.33
C ASP A 575 2.71 -25.21 -12.65
N LYS A 576 3.78 -25.02 -13.43
CA LYS A 576 5.15 -24.78 -12.94
C LYS A 576 5.50 -23.30 -12.91
N GLY A 577 4.53 -22.41 -13.24
CA GLY A 577 4.67 -20.97 -13.24
C GLY A 577 5.36 -20.37 -14.45
N GLN A 578 5.56 -21.15 -15.54
CA GLN A 578 6.08 -20.57 -16.79
C GLN A 578 5.01 -19.70 -17.44
N ILE A 579 5.41 -18.50 -17.85
CA ILE A 579 4.56 -17.52 -18.53
C ILE A 579 5.04 -17.43 -19.98
N VAL A 580 4.17 -17.78 -20.91
CA VAL A 580 4.48 -17.76 -22.35
C VAL A 580 3.36 -17.10 -23.15
N LYS A 581 3.70 -16.59 -24.35
CA LYS A 581 2.69 -16.17 -25.31
C LYS A 581 1.94 -17.39 -25.81
N LYS A 582 0.60 -17.31 -25.93
CA LYS A 582 -0.17 -18.33 -26.62
C LYS A 582 0.29 -18.39 -28.08
N SER A 583 0.55 -19.58 -28.56
CA SER A 583 0.68 -19.80 -30.00
C SER A 583 -0.63 -19.38 -30.69
N LYS A 584 -0.50 -18.61 -31.78
CA LYS A 584 -1.66 -18.23 -32.60
C LYS A 584 -2.27 -19.46 -33.25
#